data_243678f1f90c1f6988b7cdd4b419cd46
#
_entry.id   243678f1f90c1f6988b7cdd4b419cd46
#
_cell.length_a   1.000
_cell.length_b   1.000
_cell.length_c   1.000
_cell.angle_alpha   90.00
_cell.angle_beta   90.00
_cell.angle_gamma   90.00
#
_symmetry.space_group_name_H-M   'P 1'
#
loop_
_entity.id
_entity.type
_entity.pdbx_description
1 polymer ?
#
loop_
_entity_poly.entity_id
_entity_poly.type
_entity_poly.pdbx_seq_one_letter_code
_entity_poly.pdbx_strand_id
1 'polypeptide(L)'
;MKAAVLKDWFELELTDIPVPTPDENEALIKVRYGGVCGSDMVVYRHKHMTATIPRVLCHEILGTIETLPAGYDGPLHLGQRVLMNPVVSCGHCSACKRGLGHVCENLELLGIHRDGGFAEYTKVGVDKIVPIPDDFPDEVAILGEPFAVGYHVMVRSQLQKGDTVFISGGAAVGLYIAIFAKAYGAGRVIISEINEARRQFVESMGIETINPAQTDPMDLMREVTGGGGFDMVYDTSGAKSATLQMPDLTRCGGKLMSLNLSGDKYEFIIGKVSFKEITLIGNRLYTQEDFEGGVRFVEENWRKLHLDRMVTDILPLRDIDKAINMMINGDNLCKIIIDCQKI
;
A
#
# COMPACT_ATOMS: atom_id res chain seq x y z
N MET A 1 22.02 3.58 16.98
CA MET A 1 21.04 4.37 16.26
C MET A 1 19.73 4.38 17.00
N LYS A 2 18.92 5.43 16.85
CA LYS A 2 17.55 5.44 17.35
C LYS A 2 16.63 4.64 16.44
N ALA A 3 15.72 3.87 17.05
CA ALA A 3 14.69 3.12 16.34
C ALA A 3 13.42 2.99 17.19
N ALA A 4 12.27 2.98 16.53
CA ALA A 4 10.99 2.66 17.15
C ALA A 4 10.78 1.13 17.09
N VAL A 5 11.00 0.48 18.20
CA VAL A 5 10.95 -0.99 18.33
C VAL A 5 9.64 -1.42 18.95
N LEU A 6 8.87 -2.23 18.24
CA LEU A 6 7.75 -2.98 18.82
C LEU A 6 8.33 -4.10 19.68
N LYS A 7 8.45 -3.85 20.99
CA LYS A 7 9.07 -4.79 21.95
C LYS A 7 8.13 -5.92 22.32
N ASP A 8 6.86 -5.56 22.53
CA ASP A 8 5.75 -6.49 22.72
C ASP A 8 4.53 -5.96 21.96
N TRP A 9 3.50 -6.79 21.84
CA TRP A 9 2.26 -6.37 21.17
C TRP A 9 1.66 -5.16 21.90
N PHE A 10 1.27 -4.13 21.14
CA PHE A 10 0.80 -2.84 21.63
C PHE A 10 1.86 -1.99 22.37
N GLU A 11 3.13 -2.39 22.35
CA GLU A 11 4.22 -1.69 23.04
C GLU A 11 5.32 -1.30 22.05
N LEU A 12 5.24 -0.07 21.54
CA LEU A 12 6.23 0.54 20.67
C LEU A 12 7.10 1.51 21.48
N GLU A 13 8.41 1.36 21.44
CA GLU A 13 9.34 2.17 22.20
C GLU A 13 10.45 2.74 21.32
N LEU A 14 10.68 4.05 21.44
CA LEU A 14 11.86 4.69 20.84
C LEU A 14 13.09 4.39 21.70
N THR A 15 14.01 3.60 21.20
CA THR A 15 15.17 3.12 21.95
C THR A 15 16.45 3.14 21.10
N ASP A 16 17.60 2.94 21.78
CA ASP A 16 18.89 2.78 21.10
C ASP A 16 19.13 1.32 20.77
N ILE A 17 19.43 1.04 19.49
CA ILE A 17 19.86 -0.27 19.00
C ILE A 17 21.13 -0.14 18.19
N PRO A 18 21.90 -1.20 17.98
CA PRO A 18 23.04 -1.19 17.06
C PRO A 18 22.63 -0.79 15.65
N VAL A 19 23.49 -0.08 14.92
CA VAL A 19 23.32 0.10 13.47
C VAL A 19 23.41 -1.27 12.80
N PRO A 20 22.48 -1.65 11.91
CA PRO A 20 22.51 -2.96 11.28
C PRO A 20 23.74 -3.12 10.39
N THR A 21 24.36 -4.29 10.47
CA THR A 21 25.43 -4.66 9.54
C THR A 21 24.82 -5.29 8.30
N PRO A 22 25.00 -4.73 7.09
CA PRO A 22 24.53 -5.32 5.85
C PRO A 22 25.17 -6.69 5.60
N ASP A 23 24.41 -7.61 5.04
CA ASP A 23 24.92 -8.87 4.53
C ASP A 23 25.64 -8.68 3.17
N GLU A 24 26.22 -9.76 2.62
CA GLU A 24 27.09 -9.70 1.42
C GLU A 24 26.46 -9.00 0.20
N ASN A 25 25.13 -9.04 0.05
CA ASN A 25 24.40 -8.43 -1.06
C ASN A 25 23.46 -7.30 -0.62
N GLU A 26 23.64 -6.78 0.59
CA GLU A 26 22.80 -5.72 1.13
C GLU A 26 23.55 -4.37 1.18
N ALA A 27 22.80 -3.30 0.99
CA ALA A 27 23.24 -1.93 1.24
C ALA A 27 22.73 -1.45 2.60
N LEU A 28 23.49 -0.59 3.27
CA LEU A 28 23.02 0.19 4.41
C LEU A 28 22.37 1.47 3.87
N ILE A 29 21.16 1.74 4.33
CA ILE A 29 20.40 2.91 3.94
C ILE A 29 20.19 3.80 5.15
N LYS A 30 20.58 5.07 5.03
CA LYS A 30 20.20 6.12 5.96
C LYS A 30 18.77 6.54 5.64
N VAL A 31 17.84 6.21 6.53
CA VAL A 31 16.42 6.45 6.30
C VAL A 31 16.10 7.93 6.44
N ARG A 32 15.49 8.52 5.44
CA ARG A 32 14.95 9.88 5.48
C ARG A 32 13.51 9.89 5.96
N TYR A 33 12.64 9.14 5.28
CA TYR A 33 11.24 9.02 5.61
C TYR A 33 10.80 7.56 5.66
N GLY A 34 9.94 7.25 6.65
CA GLY A 34 9.17 6.02 6.74
C GLY A 34 7.68 6.30 6.65
N GLY A 35 6.96 5.65 5.75
CA GLY A 35 5.50 5.76 5.63
C GLY A 35 4.79 4.88 6.64
N VAL A 36 3.72 5.40 7.27
CA VAL A 36 2.87 4.62 8.17
C VAL A 36 1.75 3.97 7.38
N CYS A 37 1.61 2.66 7.50
CA CYS A 37 0.65 1.83 6.77
C CYS A 37 -0.36 1.15 7.71
N GLY A 38 -1.53 0.81 7.18
CA GLY A 38 -2.51 0.01 7.91
C GLY A 38 -2.00 -1.36 8.33
N SER A 39 -1.06 -1.96 7.58
CA SER A 39 -0.44 -3.23 7.93
C SER A 39 0.47 -3.14 9.16
N ASP A 40 1.10 -1.99 9.44
CA ASP A 40 1.82 -1.76 10.70
C ASP A 40 0.87 -1.90 11.89
N MET A 41 -0.39 -1.43 11.73
CA MET A 41 -1.43 -1.57 12.77
C MET A 41 -1.88 -3.02 12.94
N VAL A 42 -1.88 -3.81 11.87
CA VAL A 42 -2.18 -5.24 11.94
C VAL A 42 -1.09 -5.98 12.74
N VAL A 43 0.18 -5.63 12.53
CA VAL A 43 1.31 -6.16 13.32
C VAL A 43 1.22 -5.66 14.76
N TYR A 44 1.14 -4.35 14.97
CA TYR A 44 1.07 -3.73 16.30
C TYR A 44 0.00 -4.35 17.21
N ARG A 45 -1.18 -4.67 16.64
CA ARG A 45 -2.33 -5.25 17.35
C ARG A 45 -2.31 -6.78 17.44
N HIS A 46 -1.20 -7.45 17.15
CA HIS A 46 -1.09 -8.91 17.13
C HIS A 46 -2.14 -9.60 16.24
N LYS A 47 -2.45 -9.03 15.10
CA LYS A 47 -3.42 -9.61 14.14
C LYS A 47 -2.75 -10.20 12.90
N HIS A 48 -1.43 -10.00 12.74
CA HIS A 48 -0.67 -10.55 11.63
C HIS A 48 -0.25 -11.99 11.94
N MET A 49 -0.58 -12.94 11.06
CA MET A 49 -0.41 -14.38 11.32
C MET A 49 1.07 -14.83 11.43
N THR A 50 2.00 -14.11 10.82
CA THR A 50 3.40 -14.54 10.70
C THR A 50 4.42 -13.51 11.21
N ALA A 51 3.96 -12.33 11.68
CA ALA A 51 4.86 -11.33 12.23
C ALA A 51 5.52 -11.82 13.53
N THR A 52 6.76 -11.41 13.73
CA THR A 52 7.55 -11.71 14.92
C THR A 52 8.00 -10.44 15.61
N ILE A 53 8.12 -10.49 16.94
CA ILE A 53 8.66 -9.41 17.78
C ILE A 53 9.89 -9.92 18.56
N PRO A 54 10.81 -9.04 19.03
CA PRO A 54 10.82 -7.59 18.79
C PRO A 54 11.03 -7.22 17.31
N ARG A 55 10.51 -6.05 16.88
CA ARG A 55 10.59 -5.63 15.47
C ARG A 55 10.60 -4.11 15.31
N VAL A 56 11.45 -3.57 14.45
CA VAL A 56 11.31 -2.23 13.89
C VAL A 56 10.29 -2.30 12.77
N LEU A 57 9.16 -1.58 12.90
CA LEU A 57 8.11 -1.56 11.87
C LEU A 57 8.51 -0.69 10.68
N CYS A 58 7.61 -0.51 9.72
CA CYS A 58 7.71 0.24 8.47
C CYS A 58 8.32 -0.53 7.30
N HIS A 59 7.56 -0.54 6.20
CA HIS A 59 7.98 -1.11 4.92
C HIS A 59 7.96 -0.08 3.78
N GLU A 60 7.39 1.09 3.97
CA GLU A 60 7.42 2.21 3.02
C GLU A 60 8.63 3.09 3.38
N ILE A 61 9.76 2.93 2.67
CA ILE A 61 11.02 3.51 3.11
C ILE A 61 11.69 4.29 1.98
N LEU A 62 12.04 5.53 2.28
CA LEU A 62 12.87 6.41 1.44
C LEU A 62 14.11 6.82 2.21
N GLY A 63 15.27 6.78 1.56
CA GLY A 63 16.52 7.15 2.18
C GLY A 63 17.65 7.39 1.19
N THR A 64 18.88 7.41 1.72
CA THR A 64 20.11 7.54 0.94
C THR A 64 21.03 6.36 1.19
N ILE A 65 21.74 5.92 0.17
CA ILE A 65 22.72 4.84 0.28
C ILE A 65 23.91 5.31 1.11
N GLU A 66 24.12 4.68 2.26
CA GLU A 66 25.25 4.94 3.17
C GLU A 66 26.43 4.02 2.86
N THR A 67 26.17 2.71 2.64
CA THR A 67 27.20 1.76 2.18
C THR A 67 26.64 0.83 1.11
N LEU A 68 27.52 0.33 0.26
CA LEU A 68 27.27 -0.70 -0.73
C LEU A 68 28.11 -1.95 -0.42
N PRO A 69 27.71 -3.14 -0.92
CA PRO A 69 28.52 -4.36 -0.81
C PRO A 69 29.97 -4.16 -1.30
N ALA A 70 30.91 -4.84 -0.67
CA ALA A 70 32.30 -4.81 -1.13
C ALA A 70 32.42 -5.31 -2.58
N GLY A 71 33.05 -4.53 -3.45
CA GLY A 71 33.22 -4.87 -4.87
C GLY A 71 31.94 -4.70 -5.70
N TYR A 72 30.94 -3.99 -5.20
CA TYR A 72 29.75 -3.67 -6.01
C TYR A 72 30.13 -2.90 -7.29
N ASP A 73 29.75 -3.42 -8.45
CA ASP A 73 30.05 -2.88 -9.80
C ASP A 73 28.77 -2.44 -10.56
N GLY A 74 27.61 -2.44 -9.87
CA GLY A 74 26.33 -2.02 -10.45
C GLY A 74 26.16 -0.49 -10.51
N PRO A 75 24.97 -0.01 -10.92
CA PRO A 75 24.71 1.41 -11.19
C PRO A 75 24.48 2.27 -9.93
N LEU A 76 24.33 1.68 -8.76
CA LEU A 76 24.08 2.43 -7.51
C LEU A 76 25.37 3.06 -6.98
N HIS A 77 25.26 4.22 -6.31
CA HIS A 77 26.40 4.91 -5.70
C HIS A 77 26.07 5.48 -4.32
N LEU A 78 27.11 5.73 -3.51
CA LEU A 78 26.96 6.32 -2.18
C LEU A 78 26.30 7.71 -2.27
N GLY A 79 25.42 8.00 -1.30
CA GLY A 79 24.67 9.24 -1.24
C GLY A 79 23.47 9.32 -2.20
N GLN A 80 23.25 8.31 -3.03
CA GLN A 80 22.12 8.27 -3.95
C GLN A 80 20.81 8.13 -3.19
N ARG A 81 19.81 8.94 -3.57
CA ARG A 81 18.44 8.89 -3.01
C ARG A 81 17.67 7.73 -3.62
N VAL A 82 17.00 6.96 -2.76
CA VAL A 82 16.40 5.68 -3.16
C VAL A 82 15.09 5.39 -2.43
N LEU A 83 14.22 4.65 -3.11
CA LEU A 83 13.12 3.90 -2.52
C LEU A 83 13.48 2.42 -2.45
N MET A 84 12.88 1.71 -1.51
CA MET A 84 13.15 0.28 -1.31
C MET A 84 11.90 -0.55 -1.49
N ASN A 85 11.99 -1.59 -2.33
CA ASN A 85 10.97 -2.63 -2.37
C ASN A 85 11.15 -3.53 -1.13
N PRO A 86 10.19 -3.57 -0.19
CA PRO A 86 10.31 -4.34 1.04
C PRO A 86 10.15 -5.85 0.88
N VAL A 87 9.84 -6.32 -0.32
CA VAL A 87 9.51 -7.73 -0.60
C VAL A 87 10.78 -8.56 -0.73
N VAL A 88 10.97 -9.51 0.20
CA VAL A 88 12.08 -10.47 0.17
C VAL A 88 11.52 -11.86 -0.11
N SER A 89 11.84 -12.40 -1.28
CA SER A 89 11.39 -13.72 -1.73
C SER A 89 12.52 -14.75 -1.66
N CYS A 90 12.19 -16.03 -1.45
CA CYS A 90 13.20 -17.11 -1.30
C CYS A 90 13.91 -17.47 -2.63
N GLY A 91 13.42 -17.05 -3.78
CA GLY A 91 13.99 -17.28 -5.11
C GLY A 91 13.78 -18.69 -5.68
N HIS A 92 13.41 -19.70 -4.88
CA HIS A 92 13.43 -21.11 -5.32
C HIS A 92 12.09 -21.85 -5.22
N CYS A 93 11.08 -21.31 -4.54
CA CYS A 93 9.75 -21.93 -4.46
C CYS A 93 9.00 -21.90 -5.82
N SER A 94 7.88 -22.58 -5.89
CA SER A 94 7.05 -22.66 -7.12
C SER A 94 6.60 -21.27 -7.62
N ALA A 95 6.23 -20.37 -6.72
CA ALA A 95 5.84 -19.00 -7.06
C ALA A 95 7.03 -18.21 -7.61
N CYS A 96 8.19 -18.24 -6.92
CA CYS A 96 9.40 -17.52 -7.34
C CYS A 96 9.89 -17.96 -8.73
N LYS A 97 9.89 -19.26 -9.01
CA LYS A 97 10.29 -19.79 -10.31
C LYS A 97 9.39 -19.35 -11.48
N ARG A 98 8.20 -18.85 -11.17
CA ARG A 98 7.25 -18.28 -12.13
C ARG A 98 7.27 -16.76 -12.18
N GLY A 99 8.23 -16.09 -11.54
CA GLY A 99 8.31 -14.63 -11.45
C GLY A 99 7.33 -13.99 -10.45
N LEU A 100 6.64 -14.82 -9.64
CA LEU A 100 5.63 -14.37 -8.67
C LEU A 100 6.24 -14.27 -7.26
N GLY A 101 7.40 -13.61 -7.12
CA GLY A 101 8.12 -13.47 -5.84
C GLY A 101 7.30 -12.81 -4.74
N HIS A 102 6.38 -11.92 -5.10
CA HIS A 102 5.48 -11.23 -4.17
C HIS A 102 4.44 -12.14 -3.48
N VAL A 103 4.24 -13.34 -3.97
CA VAL A 103 3.42 -14.40 -3.33
C VAL A 103 4.28 -15.64 -3.02
N CYS A 104 5.54 -15.42 -2.68
CA CYS A 104 6.47 -16.46 -2.26
C CYS A 104 5.92 -17.26 -1.07
N GLU A 105 6.14 -18.59 -1.06
CA GLU A 105 5.73 -19.47 0.04
C GLU A 105 6.45 -19.14 1.36
N ASN A 106 7.69 -18.61 1.26
CA ASN A 106 8.52 -18.16 2.38
C ASN A 106 8.76 -16.64 2.26
N LEU A 107 7.70 -15.88 2.09
CA LEU A 107 7.78 -14.43 1.93
C LEU A 107 8.20 -13.77 3.22
N GLU A 108 9.21 -12.92 3.15
CA GLU A 108 9.53 -11.96 4.20
C GLU A 108 9.29 -10.52 3.72
N LEU A 109 8.98 -9.63 4.65
CA LEU A 109 8.80 -8.20 4.41
C LEU A 109 9.61 -7.40 5.43
N LEU A 110 10.24 -6.34 4.99
CA LEU A 110 10.79 -5.33 5.90
C LEU A 110 9.63 -4.77 6.75
N GLY A 111 9.91 -4.48 8.00
CA GLY A 111 8.91 -3.97 8.95
C GLY A 111 7.94 -5.02 9.52
N ILE A 112 7.96 -6.26 9.02
CA ILE A 112 7.07 -7.34 9.49
C ILE A 112 7.86 -8.58 9.91
N HIS A 113 8.72 -9.10 9.05
CA HIS A 113 9.54 -10.28 9.28
C HIS A 113 11.02 -9.93 9.51
N ARG A 114 11.46 -8.83 8.91
CA ARG A 114 12.77 -8.20 9.09
C ARG A 114 12.57 -6.79 9.61
N ASP A 115 13.59 -6.21 10.24
CA ASP A 115 13.54 -4.83 10.70
C ASP A 115 13.33 -3.86 9.55
N GLY A 116 12.47 -2.87 9.78
CA GLY A 116 12.02 -1.91 8.78
C GLY A 116 12.63 -0.52 8.94
N GLY A 117 11.86 0.49 8.57
CA GLY A 117 12.34 1.85 8.37
C GLY A 117 12.03 2.87 9.48
N PHE A 118 11.30 2.52 10.56
CA PHE A 118 11.14 3.48 11.68
C PHE A 118 12.40 3.51 12.54
N ALA A 119 13.54 3.85 11.92
CA ALA A 119 14.86 3.95 12.50
C ALA A 119 15.74 4.90 11.68
N GLU A 120 16.88 5.33 12.21
CA GLU A 120 17.85 6.15 11.47
C GLU A 120 18.46 5.42 10.28
N TYR A 121 18.63 4.07 10.39
CA TYR A 121 19.20 3.22 9.35
C TYR A 121 18.43 1.92 9.21
N THR A 122 18.42 1.39 8.00
CA THR A 122 17.93 0.03 7.69
C THR A 122 18.86 -0.61 6.64
N LYS A 123 18.70 -1.91 6.37
CA LYS A 123 19.44 -2.60 5.33
C LYS A 123 18.51 -3.33 4.37
N VAL A 124 18.92 -3.43 3.12
CA VAL A 124 18.12 -4.05 2.06
C VAL A 124 19.01 -4.60 0.95
N GLY A 125 18.57 -5.65 0.27
CA GLY A 125 19.25 -6.18 -0.91
C GLY A 125 19.38 -5.13 -2.02
N VAL A 126 20.54 -5.03 -2.66
CA VAL A 126 20.78 -4.06 -3.75
C VAL A 126 19.82 -4.22 -4.93
N ASP A 127 19.28 -5.43 -5.14
CA ASP A 127 18.28 -5.75 -6.15
C ASP A 127 16.88 -5.19 -5.84
N LYS A 128 16.66 -4.66 -4.64
CA LYS A 128 15.41 -4.08 -4.15
C LYS A 128 15.42 -2.55 -4.16
N ILE A 129 16.53 -1.95 -4.52
CA ILE A 129 16.73 -0.51 -4.49
C ILE A 129 16.31 0.11 -5.81
N VAL A 130 15.48 1.15 -5.76
CA VAL A 130 15.07 1.96 -6.91
C VAL A 130 15.54 3.39 -6.71
N PRO A 131 16.50 3.87 -7.52
CA PRO A 131 16.93 5.27 -7.50
C PRO A 131 15.79 6.22 -7.84
N ILE A 132 15.80 7.40 -7.23
CA ILE A 132 14.88 8.49 -7.55
C ILE A 132 15.65 9.72 -8.01
N PRO A 133 15.10 10.52 -8.96
CA PRO A 133 15.72 11.75 -9.45
C PRO A 133 15.92 12.79 -8.35
N ASP A 134 16.95 13.63 -8.50
CA ASP A 134 17.29 14.65 -7.51
C ASP A 134 16.23 15.75 -7.36
N ASP A 135 15.45 16.02 -8.41
CA ASP A 135 14.38 17.01 -8.44
C ASP A 135 13.02 16.46 -7.97
N PHE A 136 12.94 15.16 -7.60
CA PHE A 136 11.73 14.53 -7.08
C PHE A 136 11.67 14.74 -5.56
N PRO A 137 10.68 15.51 -5.02
CA PRO A 137 10.62 15.79 -3.58
C PRO A 137 10.46 14.53 -2.75
N ASP A 138 11.23 14.39 -1.67
CA ASP A 138 11.20 13.22 -0.78
C ASP A 138 9.81 12.92 -0.22
N GLU A 139 9.08 13.97 0.16
CA GLU A 139 7.73 13.87 0.74
C GLU A 139 6.72 13.29 -0.27
N VAL A 140 6.98 13.44 -1.55
CA VAL A 140 6.13 12.87 -2.61
C VAL A 140 6.68 11.51 -3.06
N ALA A 141 8.00 11.39 -3.17
CA ALA A 141 8.65 10.17 -3.64
C ALA A 141 8.34 8.97 -2.75
N ILE A 142 8.19 9.17 -1.43
CA ILE A 142 7.80 8.10 -0.47
C ILE A 142 6.47 7.43 -0.85
N LEU A 143 5.59 8.09 -1.59
CA LEU A 143 4.35 7.51 -2.10
C LEU A 143 4.60 6.41 -3.15
N GLY A 144 5.81 6.29 -3.69
CA GLY A 144 6.14 5.29 -4.71
C GLY A 144 5.84 3.85 -4.25
N GLU A 145 6.16 3.52 -2.99
CA GLU A 145 5.87 2.18 -2.45
C GLU A 145 4.37 1.90 -2.40
N PRO A 146 3.53 2.71 -1.71
CA PRO A 146 2.11 2.41 -1.66
C PRO A 146 1.41 2.53 -3.03
N PHE A 147 1.89 3.38 -3.94
CA PHE A 147 1.40 3.42 -5.31
C PHE A 147 1.74 2.15 -6.11
N ALA A 148 2.79 1.42 -5.76
CA ALA A 148 3.08 0.13 -6.37
C ALA A 148 1.94 -0.90 -6.15
N VAL A 149 1.27 -0.84 -4.99
CA VAL A 149 0.04 -1.64 -4.74
C VAL A 149 -1.04 -1.29 -5.76
N GLY A 150 -1.32 0.01 -5.95
CA GLY A 150 -2.30 0.48 -6.93
C GLY A 150 -1.92 0.10 -8.37
N TYR A 151 -0.64 0.22 -8.72
CA TYR A 151 -0.12 -0.18 -10.04
C TYR A 151 -0.33 -1.68 -10.30
N HIS A 152 0.04 -2.53 -9.34
CA HIS A 152 -0.18 -3.98 -9.43
C HIS A 152 -1.67 -4.33 -9.56
N VAL A 153 -2.55 -3.62 -8.85
CA VAL A 153 -4.00 -3.74 -8.99
C VAL A 153 -4.43 -3.46 -10.42
N MET A 154 -3.92 -2.40 -11.07
CA MET A 154 -4.24 -2.10 -12.48
C MET A 154 -3.76 -3.18 -13.43
N VAL A 155 -2.53 -3.65 -13.27
CA VAL A 155 -1.96 -4.76 -14.07
C VAL A 155 -2.84 -6.01 -13.96
N ARG A 156 -3.24 -6.36 -12.72
CA ARG A 156 -4.04 -7.56 -12.45
C ARG A 156 -5.50 -7.43 -12.90
N SER A 157 -6.10 -6.28 -12.71
CA SER A 157 -7.51 -6.05 -13.06
C SER A 157 -7.73 -5.93 -14.55
N GLN A 158 -6.69 -5.49 -15.29
CA GLN A 158 -6.82 -5.18 -16.72
C GLN A 158 -8.01 -4.27 -16.99
N LEU A 159 -8.12 -3.19 -16.18
CA LEU A 159 -9.14 -2.16 -16.34
C LEU A 159 -9.14 -1.60 -17.77
N GLN A 160 -10.31 -1.42 -18.35
CA GLN A 160 -10.46 -0.87 -19.68
C GLN A 160 -10.89 0.60 -19.65
N LYS A 161 -10.53 1.35 -20.68
CA LYS A 161 -11.02 2.72 -20.86
C LYS A 161 -12.54 2.72 -20.98
N GLY A 162 -13.19 3.57 -20.20
CA GLY A 162 -14.65 3.69 -20.16
C GLY A 162 -15.33 2.82 -19.11
N ASP A 163 -14.60 1.86 -18.47
CA ASP A 163 -15.16 1.03 -17.41
C ASP A 163 -15.75 1.87 -16.27
N THR A 164 -16.87 1.40 -15.73
CA THR A 164 -17.45 1.91 -14.48
C THR A 164 -16.83 1.19 -13.29
N VAL A 165 -16.36 1.94 -12.30
CA VAL A 165 -15.56 1.44 -11.18
C VAL A 165 -16.23 1.77 -9.86
N PHE A 166 -16.41 0.76 -9.01
CA PHE A 166 -16.84 0.92 -7.62
C PHE A 166 -15.75 0.41 -6.67
N ILE A 167 -15.41 1.22 -5.67
CA ILE A 167 -14.37 0.90 -4.68
C ILE A 167 -15.00 0.98 -3.30
N SER A 168 -14.93 -0.11 -2.53
CA SER A 168 -15.33 -0.12 -1.13
C SER A 168 -14.13 0.22 -0.25
N GLY A 169 -14.21 1.36 0.45
CA GLY A 169 -13.19 1.91 1.31
C GLY A 169 -12.41 3.05 0.66
N GLY A 170 -12.44 4.23 1.30
CA GLY A 170 -11.78 5.47 0.85
C GLY A 170 -10.46 5.77 1.57
N ALA A 171 -9.89 4.79 2.28
CA ALA A 171 -8.54 4.90 2.84
C ALA A 171 -7.49 4.95 1.72
N ALA A 172 -6.23 5.13 2.08
CA ALA A 172 -5.13 5.35 1.14
C ALA A 172 -5.15 4.40 -0.08
N VAL A 173 -5.30 3.08 0.13
CA VAL A 173 -5.32 2.08 -0.96
C VAL A 173 -6.48 2.31 -1.93
N GLY A 174 -7.70 2.56 -1.41
CA GLY A 174 -8.85 2.84 -2.28
C GLY A 174 -8.66 4.10 -3.10
N LEU A 175 -8.07 5.15 -2.51
CA LEU A 175 -7.76 6.39 -3.21
C LEU A 175 -6.68 6.18 -4.28
N TYR A 176 -5.62 5.39 -4.01
CA TYR A 176 -4.61 5.06 -5.04
C TYR A 176 -5.25 4.36 -6.24
N ILE A 177 -6.11 3.36 -5.98
CA ILE A 177 -6.84 2.64 -7.04
C ILE A 177 -7.71 3.61 -7.84
N ALA A 178 -8.43 4.52 -7.19
CA ALA A 178 -9.28 5.50 -7.88
C ALA A 178 -8.47 6.46 -8.76
N ILE A 179 -7.32 6.95 -8.27
CA ILE A 179 -6.40 7.80 -9.03
C ILE A 179 -5.90 7.07 -10.27
N PHE A 180 -5.44 5.82 -10.11
CA PHE A 180 -5.04 5.00 -11.25
C PHE A 180 -6.18 4.77 -12.23
N ALA A 181 -7.36 4.37 -11.75
CA ALA A 181 -8.52 4.10 -12.59
C ALA A 181 -8.87 5.31 -13.46
N LYS A 182 -8.87 6.53 -12.87
CA LYS A 182 -9.07 7.78 -13.64
C LYS A 182 -7.95 8.03 -14.64
N ALA A 183 -6.69 7.85 -14.23
CA ALA A 183 -5.54 8.05 -15.11
C ALA A 183 -5.56 7.10 -16.31
N TYR A 184 -6.03 5.86 -16.12
CA TYR A 184 -6.21 4.86 -17.19
C TYR A 184 -7.48 5.06 -18.01
N GLY A 185 -8.31 6.07 -17.67
CA GLY A 185 -9.47 6.49 -18.48
C GLY A 185 -10.76 5.75 -18.16
N ALA A 186 -10.94 5.26 -16.95
CA ALA A 186 -12.24 4.77 -16.47
C ALA A 186 -13.33 5.82 -16.70
N GLY A 187 -14.54 5.39 -17.05
CA GLY A 187 -15.65 6.28 -17.36
C GLY A 187 -16.23 6.97 -16.12
N ARG A 188 -16.46 6.19 -15.06
CA ARG A 188 -16.89 6.72 -13.76
C ARG A 188 -16.22 5.92 -12.64
N VAL A 189 -15.70 6.62 -11.63
CA VAL A 189 -15.01 6.02 -10.48
C VAL A 189 -15.66 6.54 -9.21
N ILE A 190 -16.18 5.64 -8.38
CA ILE A 190 -16.91 5.99 -7.16
C ILE A 190 -16.32 5.22 -5.98
N ILE A 191 -16.05 5.93 -4.88
CA ILE A 191 -15.61 5.35 -3.61
C ILE A 191 -16.76 5.36 -2.59
N SER A 192 -17.01 4.23 -1.96
CA SER A 192 -17.90 4.09 -0.82
C SER A 192 -17.07 4.19 0.48
N GLU A 193 -17.29 5.24 1.29
CA GLU A 193 -16.55 5.50 2.52
C GLU A 193 -17.48 6.06 3.60
N ILE A 194 -17.43 5.51 4.82
CA ILE A 194 -18.28 5.90 5.94
C ILE A 194 -17.76 7.15 6.69
N ASN A 195 -16.44 7.34 6.73
CA ASN A 195 -15.80 8.45 7.44
C ASN A 195 -15.97 9.75 6.65
N GLU A 196 -16.65 10.75 7.24
CA GLU A 196 -16.94 12.02 6.61
C GLU A 196 -15.69 12.80 6.19
N ALA A 197 -14.72 12.95 7.10
CA ALA A 197 -13.51 13.72 6.83
C ALA A 197 -12.70 13.08 5.68
N ARG A 198 -12.67 11.74 5.63
CA ARG A 198 -12.00 11.00 4.55
C ARG A 198 -12.74 11.15 3.24
N ARG A 199 -14.09 11.13 3.22
CA ARG A 199 -14.86 11.42 2.00
C ARG A 199 -14.54 12.80 1.44
N GLN A 200 -14.57 13.84 2.30
CA GLN A 200 -14.24 15.21 1.90
C GLN A 200 -12.82 15.31 1.33
N PHE A 201 -11.87 14.61 1.92
CA PHE A 201 -10.51 14.55 1.38
C PHE A 201 -10.48 13.89 0.00
N VAL A 202 -11.11 12.72 -0.16
CA VAL A 202 -11.22 12.00 -1.45
C VAL A 202 -11.88 12.86 -2.53
N GLU A 203 -12.97 13.55 -2.19
CA GLU A 203 -13.67 14.50 -3.10
C GLU A 203 -12.77 15.66 -3.48
N SER A 204 -11.96 16.17 -2.54
CA SER A 204 -10.99 17.23 -2.83
C SER A 204 -9.89 16.80 -3.82
N MET A 205 -9.67 15.49 -3.96
CA MET A 205 -8.82 14.88 -5.00
C MET A 205 -9.55 14.62 -6.31
N GLY A 206 -10.80 15.08 -6.42
CA GLY A 206 -11.62 14.97 -7.64
C GLY A 206 -12.21 13.57 -7.86
N ILE A 207 -12.34 12.76 -6.83
CA ILE A 207 -12.97 11.42 -6.87
C ILE A 207 -14.38 11.52 -6.26
N GLU A 208 -15.36 10.94 -6.94
CA GLU A 208 -16.74 10.86 -6.45
C GLU A 208 -16.84 9.91 -5.25
N THR A 209 -17.63 10.28 -4.23
CA THR A 209 -17.84 9.42 -3.05
C THR A 209 -19.31 9.25 -2.71
N ILE A 210 -19.61 8.17 -1.99
CA ILE A 210 -20.87 7.97 -1.27
C ILE A 210 -20.64 7.60 0.17
N ASN A 211 -21.60 7.92 1.04
CA ASN A 211 -21.71 7.35 2.37
C ASN A 211 -22.66 6.15 2.32
N PRO A 212 -22.18 4.91 2.50
CA PRO A 212 -23.04 3.71 2.42
C PRO A 212 -24.08 3.63 3.53
N ALA A 213 -23.97 4.44 4.58
CA ALA A 213 -25.00 4.56 5.62
C ALA A 213 -26.18 5.46 5.20
N GLN A 214 -26.02 6.25 4.16
CA GLN A 214 -27.03 7.21 3.65
C GLN A 214 -27.53 6.84 2.26
N THR A 215 -26.66 6.28 1.43
CA THR A 215 -26.95 5.88 0.04
C THR A 215 -26.65 4.38 -0.10
N ASP A 216 -27.66 3.57 -0.40
CA ASP A 216 -27.46 2.16 -0.69
C ASP A 216 -26.60 2.00 -1.96
N PRO A 217 -25.44 1.32 -1.89
CA PRO A 217 -24.63 1.04 -3.08
C PRO A 217 -25.40 0.35 -4.21
N MET A 218 -26.45 -0.43 -3.88
CA MET A 218 -27.29 -1.08 -4.90
C MET A 218 -28.17 -0.08 -5.65
N ASP A 219 -28.69 0.94 -4.96
CA ASP A 219 -29.46 2.01 -5.62
C ASP A 219 -28.57 2.86 -6.51
N LEU A 220 -27.38 3.24 -6.02
CA LEU A 220 -26.36 3.91 -6.82
C LEU A 220 -25.98 3.08 -8.07
N MET A 221 -25.75 1.80 -7.89
CA MET A 221 -25.44 0.91 -9.02
C MET A 221 -26.53 0.95 -10.09
N ARG A 222 -27.83 0.89 -9.68
CA ARG A 222 -28.95 0.98 -10.62
C ARG A 222 -28.98 2.31 -11.36
N GLU A 223 -28.73 3.41 -10.66
CA GLU A 223 -28.66 4.76 -11.24
C GLU A 223 -27.52 4.86 -12.26
N VAL A 224 -26.32 4.44 -11.88
CA VAL A 224 -25.09 4.63 -12.67
C VAL A 224 -25.06 3.73 -13.90
N THR A 225 -25.55 2.49 -13.76
CA THR A 225 -25.36 1.42 -14.77
C THR A 225 -26.66 0.97 -15.42
N GLY A 226 -27.78 1.59 -15.10
CA GLY A 226 -29.11 1.14 -15.57
C GLY A 226 -29.50 -0.25 -14.99
N GLY A 227 -28.89 -0.66 -13.87
CA GLY A 227 -29.12 -1.94 -13.23
C GLY A 227 -28.23 -3.08 -13.72
N GLY A 228 -27.32 -2.83 -14.66
CA GLY A 228 -26.39 -3.84 -15.21
C GLY A 228 -25.29 -4.27 -14.25
N GLY A 229 -24.90 -3.42 -13.30
CA GLY A 229 -23.76 -3.61 -12.42
C GLY A 229 -22.48 -2.89 -12.92
N PHE A 230 -21.52 -2.69 -12.03
CA PHE A 230 -20.22 -2.08 -12.38
C PHE A 230 -19.33 -3.04 -13.13
N ASP A 231 -18.52 -2.54 -14.06
CA ASP A 231 -17.52 -3.31 -14.81
C ASP A 231 -16.46 -3.87 -13.89
N MET A 232 -16.01 -3.06 -12.92
CA MET A 232 -14.98 -3.38 -11.96
C MET A 232 -15.36 -2.97 -10.54
N VAL A 233 -15.28 -3.90 -9.60
CA VAL A 233 -15.54 -3.69 -8.17
C VAL A 233 -14.30 -4.05 -7.37
N TYR A 234 -13.85 -3.15 -6.47
CA TYR A 234 -12.70 -3.36 -5.60
C TYR A 234 -13.11 -3.38 -4.13
N ASP A 235 -12.66 -4.40 -3.38
CA ASP A 235 -12.77 -4.45 -1.92
C ASP A 235 -11.44 -4.06 -1.27
N THR A 236 -11.38 -2.85 -0.74
CA THR A 236 -10.25 -2.35 0.05
C THR A 236 -10.61 -2.16 1.52
N SER A 237 -11.90 -2.27 1.87
CA SER A 237 -12.39 -2.04 3.23
C SER A 237 -12.29 -3.28 4.12
N GLY A 238 -12.48 -4.47 3.55
CA GLY A 238 -12.62 -5.71 4.29
C GLY A 238 -13.84 -5.74 5.23
N ALA A 239 -14.76 -4.77 5.13
CA ALA A 239 -15.96 -4.75 5.93
C ALA A 239 -16.93 -5.86 5.47
N LYS A 240 -17.38 -6.71 6.40
CA LYS A 240 -18.22 -7.88 6.07
C LYS A 240 -19.42 -7.53 5.19
N SER A 241 -20.16 -6.48 5.52
CA SER A 241 -21.34 -6.04 4.75
C SER A 241 -20.97 -5.65 3.31
N ALA A 242 -19.87 -4.92 3.14
CA ALA A 242 -19.38 -4.52 1.84
C ALA A 242 -18.93 -5.72 1.02
N THR A 243 -18.03 -6.55 1.57
CA THR A 243 -17.52 -7.77 0.90
C THR A 243 -18.66 -8.68 0.40
N LEU A 244 -19.70 -8.89 1.22
CA LEU A 244 -20.82 -9.75 0.85
C LEU A 244 -21.72 -9.16 -0.25
N GLN A 245 -21.76 -7.82 -0.40
CA GLN A 245 -22.56 -7.14 -1.41
C GLN A 245 -21.89 -7.07 -2.79
N MET A 246 -20.55 -7.20 -2.86
CA MET A 246 -19.79 -6.97 -4.08
C MET A 246 -20.21 -7.77 -5.32
N PRO A 247 -20.56 -9.09 -5.22
CA PRO A 247 -21.04 -9.82 -6.38
C PRO A 247 -22.35 -9.28 -6.96
N ASP A 248 -23.19 -8.67 -6.11
CA ASP A 248 -24.45 -8.06 -6.56
C ASP A 248 -24.17 -6.75 -7.32
N LEU A 249 -23.18 -5.98 -6.87
CA LEU A 249 -22.74 -4.74 -7.51
C LEU A 249 -22.01 -4.97 -8.84
N THR A 250 -21.39 -6.15 -9.04
CA THR A 250 -20.62 -6.47 -10.25
C THR A 250 -21.55 -6.91 -11.38
N ARG A 251 -21.34 -6.42 -12.59
CA ARG A 251 -22.12 -6.86 -13.78
C ARG A 251 -21.84 -8.31 -14.19
N CYS A 252 -22.70 -8.86 -15.04
CA CYS A 252 -22.40 -10.12 -15.72
C CYS A 252 -21.12 -9.99 -16.55
N GLY A 253 -20.22 -10.97 -16.45
CA GLY A 253 -18.90 -10.94 -17.06
C GLY A 253 -17.97 -9.84 -16.52
N GLY A 254 -18.32 -9.20 -15.41
CA GLY A 254 -17.49 -8.18 -14.76
C GLY A 254 -16.39 -8.76 -13.88
N LYS A 255 -15.63 -7.89 -13.22
CA LYS A 255 -14.52 -8.30 -12.38
C LYS A 255 -14.70 -7.80 -10.95
N LEU A 256 -14.39 -8.65 -9.99
CA LEU A 256 -14.34 -8.36 -8.56
C LEU A 256 -12.94 -8.63 -8.04
N MET A 257 -12.28 -7.63 -7.51
CA MET A 257 -10.95 -7.78 -6.91
C MET A 257 -11.00 -7.55 -5.41
N SER A 258 -10.48 -8.52 -4.65
CA SER A 258 -10.34 -8.41 -3.20
C SER A 258 -8.89 -8.09 -2.82
N LEU A 259 -8.73 -7.03 -2.03
CA LEU A 259 -7.50 -6.64 -1.36
C LEU A 259 -7.58 -6.92 0.14
N ASN A 260 -8.68 -7.53 0.60
CA ASN A 260 -8.90 -7.86 2.00
C ASN A 260 -7.97 -8.99 2.44
N LEU A 261 -7.16 -8.72 3.46
CA LEU A 261 -6.23 -9.68 4.07
C LEU A 261 -6.70 -10.17 5.46
N SER A 262 -7.98 -9.91 5.83
CA SER A 262 -8.50 -10.38 7.12
C SER A 262 -8.59 -11.91 7.15
N GLY A 263 -8.33 -12.49 8.31
CA GLY A 263 -8.55 -13.92 8.57
C GLY A 263 -10.03 -14.28 8.88
N ASP A 264 -10.94 -13.31 8.76
CA ASP A 264 -12.35 -13.50 9.10
C ASP A 264 -13.06 -14.41 8.10
N LYS A 265 -14.00 -15.21 8.59
CA LYS A 265 -14.82 -16.07 7.75
C LYS A 265 -16.08 -15.32 7.31
N TYR A 266 -16.32 -15.29 6.01
CA TYR A 266 -17.54 -14.75 5.41
C TYR A 266 -18.33 -15.86 4.73
N GLU A 267 -19.65 -15.86 4.89
CA GLU A 267 -20.56 -16.74 4.15
C GLU A 267 -20.79 -16.13 2.75
N PHE A 268 -19.99 -16.54 1.80
CA PHE A 268 -20.03 -16.03 0.44
C PHE A 268 -20.85 -16.97 -0.48
N ILE A 269 -21.87 -16.44 -1.11
CA ILE A 269 -22.69 -17.23 -2.06
C ILE A 269 -21.96 -17.34 -3.39
N ILE A 270 -21.13 -18.36 -3.53
CA ILE A 270 -20.31 -18.59 -4.74
C ILE A 270 -21.16 -18.71 -6.01
N GLY A 271 -22.41 -19.16 -5.90
CA GLY A 271 -23.34 -19.23 -7.03
C GLY A 271 -23.55 -17.88 -7.72
N LYS A 272 -23.51 -16.75 -6.99
CA LYS A 272 -23.62 -15.42 -7.61
C LYS A 272 -22.46 -15.12 -8.56
N VAL A 273 -21.26 -15.57 -8.21
CA VAL A 273 -20.07 -15.45 -9.09
C VAL A 273 -20.25 -16.29 -10.34
N SER A 274 -20.69 -17.54 -10.19
CA SER A 274 -20.88 -18.47 -11.30
C SER A 274 -22.00 -18.05 -12.25
N PHE A 275 -23.18 -17.66 -11.73
CA PHE A 275 -24.31 -17.23 -12.56
C PHE A 275 -24.04 -15.98 -13.38
N LYS A 276 -23.20 -15.06 -12.86
CA LYS A 276 -22.83 -13.83 -13.55
C LYS A 276 -21.52 -13.96 -14.33
N GLU A 277 -20.83 -15.11 -14.28
CA GLU A 277 -19.48 -15.32 -14.84
C GLU A 277 -18.49 -14.23 -14.37
N ILE A 278 -18.56 -13.85 -13.08
CA ILE A 278 -17.66 -12.85 -12.50
C ILE A 278 -16.25 -13.42 -12.37
N THR A 279 -15.26 -12.69 -12.85
CA THR A 279 -13.85 -12.98 -12.55
C THR A 279 -13.50 -12.48 -11.15
N LEU A 280 -13.31 -13.40 -10.20
CA LEU A 280 -12.84 -13.06 -8.86
C LEU A 280 -11.31 -13.08 -8.81
N ILE A 281 -10.70 -11.94 -8.45
CA ILE A 281 -9.25 -11.73 -8.44
C ILE A 281 -8.80 -11.45 -7.02
N GLY A 282 -7.85 -12.25 -6.48
CA GLY A 282 -7.08 -11.90 -5.28
C GLY A 282 -5.91 -10.99 -5.63
N ASN A 283 -5.58 -10.06 -4.76
CA ASN A 283 -4.42 -9.18 -4.91
C ASN A 283 -3.59 -9.12 -3.63
N ARG A 284 -2.26 -9.11 -3.76
CA ARG A 284 -1.33 -8.98 -2.64
C ARG A 284 -0.02 -8.37 -3.11
N LEU A 285 0.45 -7.32 -2.43
CA LEU A 285 1.76 -6.71 -2.71
C LEU A 285 1.92 -6.34 -4.20
N TYR A 286 3.11 -6.54 -4.74
CA TYR A 286 3.49 -6.22 -6.13
C TYR A 286 4.80 -6.93 -6.51
N THR A 287 5.07 -7.07 -7.81
CA THR A 287 6.37 -7.52 -8.33
C THR A 287 7.40 -6.39 -8.26
N GLN A 288 8.67 -6.68 -8.52
CA GLN A 288 9.69 -5.62 -8.65
C GLN A 288 9.35 -4.66 -9.80
N GLU A 289 8.89 -5.18 -10.92
CA GLU A 289 8.47 -4.38 -12.08
C GLU A 289 7.28 -3.45 -11.75
N ASP A 290 6.30 -3.95 -10.99
CA ASP A 290 5.16 -3.13 -10.57
C ASP A 290 5.56 -2.07 -9.54
N PHE A 291 6.55 -2.37 -8.69
CA PHE A 291 7.13 -1.39 -7.78
C PHE A 291 7.74 -0.22 -8.54
N GLU A 292 8.61 -0.52 -9.52
CA GLU A 292 9.21 0.48 -10.39
C GLU A 292 8.15 1.25 -11.19
N GLY A 293 7.09 0.55 -11.63
CA GLY A 293 5.95 1.15 -12.31
C GLY A 293 5.19 2.14 -11.43
N GLY A 294 4.97 1.81 -10.16
CA GLY A 294 4.35 2.68 -9.16
C GLY A 294 5.19 3.93 -8.89
N VAL A 295 6.50 3.76 -8.67
CA VAL A 295 7.44 4.87 -8.46
C VAL A 295 7.42 5.82 -9.67
N ARG A 296 7.55 5.27 -10.88
CA ARG A 296 7.52 6.06 -12.13
C ARG A 296 6.20 6.80 -12.33
N PHE A 297 5.07 6.16 -12.01
CA PHE A 297 3.77 6.81 -12.10
C PHE A 297 3.68 8.04 -11.20
N VAL A 298 4.15 7.93 -9.94
CA VAL A 298 4.16 9.08 -9.02
C VAL A 298 5.07 10.17 -9.54
N GLU A 299 6.30 9.84 -9.94
CA GLU A 299 7.30 10.77 -10.51
C GLU A 299 6.74 11.58 -11.68
N GLU A 300 6.10 10.90 -12.65
CA GLU A 300 5.58 11.53 -13.87
C GLU A 300 4.31 12.35 -13.65
N ASN A 301 3.51 12.02 -12.63
CA ASN A 301 2.15 12.53 -12.51
C ASN A 301 1.90 13.40 -11.25
N TRP A 302 2.81 13.46 -10.29
CA TRP A 302 2.53 14.07 -8.99
C TRP A 302 2.08 15.53 -9.07
N ARG A 303 2.70 16.35 -9.96
CA ARG A 303 2.30 17.75 -10.16
C ARG A 303 0.91 17.86 -10.77
N LYS A 304 0.62 17.05 -11.82
CA LYS A 304 -0.65 17.06 -12.55
C LYS A 304 -1.82 16.57 -11.71
N LEU A 305 -1.58 15.55 -10.89
CA LEU A 305 -2.60 14.90 -10.05
C LEU A 305 -2.59 15.39 -8.60
N HIS A 306 -1.73 16.37 -8.27
CA HIS A 306 -1.58 16.93 -6.92
C HIS A 306 -1.36 15.87 -5.84
N LEU A 307 -0.48 14.87 -6.14
CA LEU A 307 -0.23 13.75 -5.23
C LEU A 307 0.50 14.19 -3.95
N ASP A 308 1.20 15.32 -3.96
CA ASP A 308 1.79 15.96 -2.79
C ASP A 308 0.78 16.17 -1.64
N ARG A 309 -0.50 16.40 -1.96
CA ARG A 309 -1.58 16.55 -0.99
C ARG A 309 -1.92 15.26 -0.24
N MET A 310 -1.47 14.11 -0.74
CA MET A 310 -1.75 12.81 -0.12
C MET A 310 -0.89 12.55 1.12
N VAL A 311 0.25 13.23 1.26
CA VAL A 311 1.01 13.26 2.52
C VAL A 311 0.38 14.31 3.42
N THR A 312 -0.48 13.86 4.33
CA THR A 312 -1.29 14.75 5.19
C THR A 312 -0.60 15.13 6.47
N ASP A 313 0.36 14.33 6.91
CA ASP A 313 1.09 14.55 8.16
C ASP A 313 2.54 14.12 8.04
N ILE A 314 3.45 14.96 8.57
CA ILE A 314 4.89 14.66 8.69
C ILE A 314 5.26 14.80 10.15
N LEU A 315 5.63 13.71 10.81
CA LEU A 315 5.96 13.67 12.22
C LEU A 315 7.43 13.26 12.43
N PRO A 316 8.12 13.76 13.46
CA PRO A 316 9.45 13.26 13.81
C PRO A 316 9.38 11.84 14.40
N LEU A 317 10.49 11.10 14.35
CA LEU A 317 10.54 9.73 14.87
C LEU A 317 10.17 9.63 16.36
N ARG A 318 10.50 10.65 17.16
CA ARG A 318 10.11 10.69 18.58
C ARG A 318 8.59 10.74 18.81
N ASP A 319 7.82 11.14 17.81
CA ASP A 319 6.35 11.25 17.89
C ASP A 319 5.65 10.06 17.21
N ILE A 320 6.34 8.93 17.05
CA ILE A 320 5.79 7.73 16.37
C ILE A 320 4.50 7.24 17.05
N ASP A 321 4.42 7.33 18.38
CA ASP A 321 3.20 6.97 19.13
C ASP A 321 1.99 7.81 18.73
N LYS A 322 2.21 9.10 18.42
CA LYS A 322 1.16 9.97 17.90
C LYS A 322 0.64 9.47 16.55
N ALA A 323 1.54 9.09 15.64
CA ALA A 323 1.16 8.53 14.35
C ALA A 323 0.35 7.23 14.49
N ILE A 324 0.80 6.32 15.38
CA ILE A 324 0.09 5.08 15.70
C ILE A 324 -1.31 5.37 16.24
N ASN A 325 -1.44 6.31 17.16
CA ASN A 325 -2.74 6.70 17.73
C ASN A 325 -3.68 7.32 16.69
N MET A 326 -3.18 8.17 15.78
CA MET A 326 -3.96 8.70 14.66
C MET A 326 -4.50 7.58 13.78
N MET A 327 -3.67 6.56 13.46
CA MET A 327 -4.12 5.39 12.70
C MET A 327 -5.16 4.55 13.46
N ILE A 328 -4.98 4.37 14.77
CA ILE A 328 -5.90 3.60 15.63
C ILE A 328 -7.27 4.25 15.70
N ASN A 329 -7.32 5.56 15.84
CA ASN A 329 -8.55 6.34 15.98
C ASN A 329 -9.24 6.62 14.64
N GLY A 330 -8.54 6.41 13.52
CA GLY A 330 -9.04 6.76 12.19
C GLY A 330 -8.98 8.26 11.90
N ASP A 331 -8.12 8.99 12.60
CA ASP A 331 -7.93 10.44 12.45
C ASP A 331 -7.04 10.78 11.23
N ASN A 332 -6.37 9.79 10.65
CA ASN A 332 -5.57 9.97 9.44
C ASN A 332 -6.48 10.11 8.20
N LEU A 333 -6.22 11.13 7.40
CA LEU A 333 -6.95 11.35 6.15
C LEU A 333 -6.40 10.46 5.01
N CYS A 334 -5.08 10.45 4.83
CA CYS A 334 -4.42 9.62 3.82
C CYS A 334 -3.08 9.07 4.32
N LYS A 335 -1.96 9.73 4.05
CA LYS A 335 -0.62 9.23 4.38
C LYS A 335 0.03 10.06 5.48
N ILE A 336 0.47 9.36 6.54
CA ILE A 336 1.37 9.89 7.55
C ILE A 336 2.78 9.40 7.22
N ILE A 337 3.77 10.29 7.26
CA ILE A 337 5.18 9.92 7.13
C ILE A 337 5.98 10.34 8.35
N ILE A 338 6.98 9.56 8.67
CA ILE A 338 7.88 9.77 9.81
C ILE A 338 9.23 10.27 9.30
N ASP A 339 9.66 11.45 9.73
CA ASP A 339 11.02 11.95 9.52
C ASP A 339 11.98 11.23 10.48
N CYS A 340 12.67 10.22 9.98
CA CYS A 340 13.53 9.35 10.78
C CYS A 340 14.85 10.01 11.19
N GLN A 341 15.16 11.19 10.68
CA GLN A 341 16.33 11.99 11.07
C GLN A 341 15.97 13.06 12.13
N LYS A 342 14.71 13.20 12.52
CA LYS A 342 14.26 14.06 13.61
C LYS A 342 13.88 13.21 14.82
N ILE A 343 14.85 13.11 15.74
CA ILE A 343 14.76 12.34 16.98
C ILE A 343 14.18 13.20 18.12
#